data_42d3f4d73d509ef50946a00221fe664e
#
_entry.id   42d3f4d73d509ef50946a00221fe664e
#
_cell.length_a   1.000
_cell.length_b   1.000
_cell.length_c   1.000
_cell.angle_alpha   90.00
_cell.angle_beta   90.00
_cell.angle_gamma   90.00
#
_symmetry.space_group_name_H-M   'P 1'
#
loop_
_entity.id
_entity.type
_entity.pdbx_description
1 polymer ?
#
loop_
_entity_poly.entity_id
_entity_poly.type
_entity_poly.pdbx_seq_one_letter_code
_entity_poly.pdbx_strand_id
1 'polypeptide(L)'
;QAQNHFLRGVALLHSFGWKQAIEEFQAAQAIEPDFAMAYWGETLSYNHPLFGGGPNLDEENPRNALSRLGEDQQTRLANVPTDREKGFLAATEVLWANEGTYDERRVAYMQAMERLYGQYPDDHEVATFYALSLLSGSRALGDQSQRLEISAGSIAMKVFQVNPDHPGAP
;
A
#
# COMPACT_ATOMS: atom_id res chain seq x y z
N GLN A 1 -2.59 2.96 22.12
CA GLN A 1 -2.33 1.52 21.88
C GLN A 1 -2.54 1.14 20.42
N ALA A 2 -3.62 1.60 19.77
CA ALA A 2 -3.87 1.34 18.35
C ALA A 2 -2.70 1.79 17.46
N GLN A 3 -2.18 3.00 17.69
CA GLN A 3 -1.03 3.54 16.96
C GLN A 3 0.22 2.64 17.06
N ASN A 4 0.46 1.99 18.21
CA ASN A 4 1.62 1.09 18.36
C ASN A 4 1.47 -0.18 17.52
N HIS A 5 0.27 -0.75 17.45
CA HIS A 5 -0.03 -1.86 16.55
C HIS A 5 0.11 -1.43 15.09
N PHE A 6 -0.44 -0.28 14.73
CA PHE A 6 -0.30 0.28 13.38
C PHE A 6 1.17 0.41 12.95
N LEU A 7 2.02 1.03 13.78
CA LEU A 7 3.44 1.21 13.46
C LEU A 7 4.20 -0.12 13.31
N ARG A 8 3.88 -1.12 14.15
CA ARG A 8 4.43 -2.48 13.98
C ARG A 8 3.95 -3.13 12.70
N GLY A 9 2.68 -2.98 12.38
CA GLY A 9 2.10 -3.45 11.12
C GLY A 9 2.81 -2.86 9.90
N VAL A 10 3.08 -1.55 9.90
CA VAL A 10 3.82 -0.88 8.81
C VAL A 10 5.25 -1.41 8.69
N ALA A 11 5.97 -1.57 9.80
CA ALA A 11 7.33 -2.13 9.80
C ALA A 11 7.35 -3.57 9.26
N LEU A 12 6.38 -4.39 9.63
CA LEU A 12 6.21 -5.75 9.12
C LEU A 12 5.85 -5.77 7.64
N LEU A 13 5.01 -4.85 7.18
CA LEU A 13 4.63 -4.72 5.77
C LEU A 13 5.85 -4.39 4.90
N HIS A 14 6.71 -3.48 5.31
CA HIS A 14 7.97 -3.19 4.64
C HIS A 14 8.93 -4.38 4.62
N SER A 15 8.88 -5.23 5.63
CA SER A 15 9.71 -6.44 5.74
C SER A 15 9.05 -7.68 5.10
N PHE A 16 7.97 -7.50 4.34
CA PHE A 16 7.19 -8.58 3.70
C PHE A 16 6.60 -9.60 4.68
N GLY A 17 6.44 -9.23 5.93
CA GLY A 17 5.77 -10.01 6.97
C GLY A 17 4.25 -9.89 6.91
N TRP A 18 3.65 -10.15 5.72
CA TRP A 18 2.25 -9.84 5.42
C TRP A 18 1.24 -10.39 6.43
N LYS A 19 1.40 -11.67 6.82
CA LYS A 19 0.48 -12.29 7.79
C LYS A 19 0.51 -11.59 9.14
N GLN A 20 1.70 -11.36 9.67
CA GLN A 20 1.88 -10.67 10.95
C GLN A 20 1.45 -9.19 10.85
N ALA A 21 1.66 -8.53 9.70
CA ALA A 21 1.18 -7.18 9.46
C ALA A 21 -0.35 -7.11 9.54
N ILE A 22 -1.08 -8.06 8.91
CA ILE A 22 -2.53 -8.16 8.99
C ILE A 22 -2.99 -8.28 10.45
N GLU A 23 -2.38 -9.18 11.24
CA GLU A 23 -2.70 -9.39 12.66
C GLU A 23 -2.53 -8.08 13.47
N GLU A 24 -1.47 -7.32 13.23
CA GLU A 24 -1.21 -6.04 13.90
C GLU A 24 -2.20 -4.95 13.46
N PHE A 25 -2.53 -4.86 12.17
CA PHE A 25 -3.52 -3.90 11.69
C PHE A 25 -4.92 -4.22 12.22
N GLN A 26 -5.31 -5.50 12.29
CA GLN A 26 -6.58 -5.92 12.90
C GLN A 26 -6.62 -5.64 14.41
N ALA A 27 -5.50 -5.80 15.12
CA ALA A 27 -5.41 -5.41 16.53
C ALA A 27 -5.58 -3.88 16.71
N ALA A 28 -5.04 -3.07 15.79
CA ALA A 28 -5.27 -1.62 15.79
C ALA A 28 -6.75 -1.28 15.60
N GLN A 29 -7.42 -1.91 14.63
CA GLN A 29 -8.85 -1.74 14.35
C GLN A 29 -9.73 -2.16 15.55
N ALA A 30 -9.37 -3.24 16.24
CA ALA A 30 -10.11 -3.71 17.41
C ALA A 30 -10.07 -2.71 18.58
N ILE A 31 -8.99 -1.93 18.69
CA ILE A 31 -8.82 -0.88 19.71
C ILE A 31 -9.50 0.42 19.28
N GLU A 32 -9.36 0.78 18.01
CA GLU A 32 -9.86 2.02 17.42
C GLU A 32 -10.52 1.73 16.06
N PRO A 33 -11.82 1.40 16.05
CA PRO A 33 -12.54 0.99 14.83
C PRO A 33 -12.57 2.05 13.72
N ASP A 34 -12.42 3.32 14.05
CA ASP A 34 -12.41 4.43 13.08
C ASP A 34 -10.99 4.74 12.56
N PHE A 35 -9.98 3.97 12.94
CA PHE A 35 -8.61 4.18 12.50
C PHE A 35 -8.41 3.72 11.05
N ALA A 36 -8.79 4.56 10.10
CA ALA A 36 -8.81 4.27 8.66
C ALA A 36 -7.48 3.70 8.11
N MET A 37 -6.33 4.20 8.58
CA MET A 37 -5.02 3.73 8.13
C MET A 37 -4.70 2.29 8.56
N ALA A 38 -5.35 1.77 9.59
CA ALA A 38 -5.23 0.36 9.95
C ALA A 38 -5.93 -0.55 8.92
N TYR A 39 -7.04 -0.09 8.33
CA TYR A 39 -7.70 -0.79 7.21
C TYR A 39 -6.90 -0.69 5.92
N TRP A 40 -6.29 0.48 5.64
CA TRP A 40 -5.33 0.62 4.55
C TRP A 40 -4.21 -0.42 4.65
N GLY A 41 -3.59 -0.53 5.82
CA GLY A 41 -2.47 -1.44 6.05
C GLY A 41 -2.87 -2.91 5.92
N GLU A 42 -3.99 -3.31 6.52
CA GLU A 42 -4.55 -4.66 6.36
C GLU A 42 -4.79 -4.96 4.88
N THR A 43 -5.48 -4.07 4.18
CA THR A 43 -5.86 -4.24 2.78
C THR A 43 -4.64 -4.33 1.87
N LEU A 44 -3.64 -3.47 2.08
CA LEU A 44 -2.39 -3.51 1.31
C LEU A 44 -1.57 -4.78 1.57
N SER A 45 -1.68 -5.36 2.76
CA SER A 45 -0.95 -6.59 3.11
C SER A 45 -1.37 -7.82 2.30
N TYR A 46 -2.51 -7.80 1.64
CA TYR A 46 -2.91 -8.84 0.68
C TYR A 46 -2.30 -8.65 -0.72
N ASN A 47 -1.72 -7.49 -0.99
CA ASN A 47 -0.99 -7.24 -2.22
C ASN A 47 0.46 -7.74 -2.08
N HIS A 48 0.81 -8.75 -2.86
CA HIS A 48 2.17 -9.30 -2.91
C HIS A 48 2.90 -8.75 -4.14
N PRO A 49 3.52 -7.58 -4.05
CA PRO A 49 3.99 -6.82 -5.23
C PRO A 49 5.03 -7.56 -6.06
N LEU A 50 5.81 -8.43 -5.42
CA LEU A 50 6.91 -9.16 -6.08
C LEU A 50 6.47 -10.49 -6.72
N PHE A 51 5.28 -11.00 -6.42
CA PHE A 51 4.85 -12.33 -6.86
C PHE A 51 3.71 -12.35 -7.87
N GLY A 52 3.03 -11.22 -8.06
CA GLY A 52 1.88 -11.14 -8.97
C GLY A 52 0.62 -11.83 -8.46
N GLY A 53 -0.45 -11.79 -9.24
CA GLY A 53 -1.69 -12.49 -8.96
C GLY A 53 -1.62 -13.92 -9.48
N GLY A 54 -1.39 -14.87 -8.59
CA GLY A 54 -1.52 -16.30 -8.93
C GLY A 54 -2.97 -16.79 -8.77
N PRO A 55 -3.24 -18.07 -9.06
CA PRO A 55 -4.58 -18.66 -8.93
C PRO A 55 -5.13 -18.63 -7.48
N ASN A 56 -4.30 -18.30 -6.51
CA ASN A 56 -4.65 -18.22 -5.09
C ASN A 56 -4.67 -16.78 -4.57
N LEU A 57 -4.81 -15.78 -5.46
CA LEU A 57 -4.95 -14.39 -5.04
C LEU A 57 -6.22 -14.23 -4.19
N ASP A 58 -6.04 -13.74 -2.97
CA ASP A 58 -7.13 -13.44 -2.07
C ASP A 58 -7.68 -12.04 -2.39
N GLU A 59 -8.80 -11.98 -3.05
CA GLU A 59 -9.52 -10.74 -3.35
C GLU A 59 -10.69 -10.47 -2.39
N GLU A 60 -11.14 -11.49 -1.67
CA GLU A 60 -12.29 -11.39 -0.79
C GLU A 60 -11.93 -10.67 0.52
N ASN A 61 -10.86 -11.09 1.19
CA ASN A 61 -10.49 -10.51 2.48
C ASN A 61 -10.15 -9.02 2.41
N PRO A 62 -9.38 -8.51 1.43
CA PRO A 62 -9.12 -7.07 1.33
C PRO A 62 -10.39 -6.27 1.03
N ARG A 63 -11.33 -6.78 0.21
CA ARG A 63 -12.63 -6.14 -0.01
C ARG A 63 -13.48 -6.12 1.26
N ASN A 64 -13.47 -7.20 2.02
CA ASN A 64 -14.15 -7.27 3.31
C ASN A 64 -13.54 -6.30 4.32
N ALA A 65 -12.22 -6.12 4.33
CA ALA A 65 -11.55 -5.11 5.16
C ALA A 65 -12.05 -3.70 4.83
N LEU A 66 -12.07 -3.33 3.55
CA LEU A 66 -12.60 -2.03 3.10
C LEU A 66 -14.07 -1.84 3.47
N SER A 67 -14.90 -2.88 3.33
CA SER A 67 -16.34 -2.83 3.66
C SER A 67 -16.59 -2.59 5.16
N ARG A 68 -15.69 -3.06 6.04
CA ARG A 68 -15.78 -2.77 7.49
C ARG A 68 -15.50 -1.30 7.81
N LEU A 69 -14.71 -0.61 7.01
CA LEU A 69 -14.46 0.83 7.17
C LEU A 69 -15.62 1.69 6.63
N GLY A 70 -16.29 1.22 5.57
CA GLY A 70 -17.44 1.91 4.98
C GLY A 70 -17.90 1.25 3.68
N GLU A 71 -19.19 1.44 3.35
CA GLU A 71 -19.83 0.79 2.20
C GLU A 71 -19.26 1.24 0.86
N ASP A 72 -18.89 2.52 0.75
CA ASP A 72 -18.34 3.11 -0.46
C ASP A 72 -17.10 3.95 -0.19
N GLN A 73 -16.37 4.31 -1.25
CA GLN A 73 -15.14 5.10 -1.17
C GLN A 73 -15.39 6.46 -0.51
N GLN A 74 -16.51 7.13 -0.79
CA GLN A 74 -16.80 8.44 -0.22
C GLN A 74 -16.93 8.36 1.31
N THR A 75 -17.63 7.35 1.80
CA THR A 75 -17.81 7.09 3.23
C THR A 75 -16.47 6.76 3.90
N ARG A 76 -15.66 5.90 3.28
CA ARG A 76 -14.34 5.53 3.81
C ARG A 76 -13.40 6.72 3.89
N LEU A 77 -13.33 7.55 2.84
CA LEU A 77 -12.45 8.72 2.80
C LEU A 77 -12.92 9.87 3.70
N ALA A 78 -14.22 9.94 4.02
CA ALA A 78 -14.74 10.98 4.91
C ALA A 78 -14.15 10.90 6.33
N ASN A 79 -13.80 9.70 6.79
CA ASN A 79 -13.24 9.46 8.12
C ASN A 79 -11.70 9.58 8.16
N VAL A 80 -11.04 9.82 7.02
CA VAL A 80 -9.59 9.95 6.96
C VAL A 80 -9.18 11.39 7.23
N PRO A 81 -8.31 11.65 8.23
CA PRO A 81 -8.08 13.02 8.71
C PRO A 81 -7.24 13.90 7.77
N THR A 82 -6.35 13.32 6.97
CA THR A 82 -5.43 14.09 6.12
C THR A 82 -5.54 13.70 4.64
N ASP A 83 -5.27 14.65 3.75
CA ASP A 83 -5.28 14.38 2.30
C ASP A 83 -4.18 13.39 1.89
N ARG A 84 -3.07 13.37 2.61
CA ARG A 84 -2.01 12.36 2.45
C ARG A 84 -2.55 10.93 2.71
N GLU A 85 -3.20 10.72 3.82
CA GLU A 85 -3.79 9.42 4.19
C GLU A 85 -4.93 9.03 3.26
N LYS A 86 -5.77 9.99 2.84
CA LYS A 86 -6.78 9.78 1.79
C LYS A 86 -6.15 9.28 0.50
N GLY A 87 -5.00 9.85 0.11
CA GLY A 87 -4.24 9.41 -1.07
C GLY A 87 -3.78 7.96 -0.96
N PHE A 88 -3.25 7.55 0.17
CA PHE A 88 -2.86 6.16 0.43
C PHE A 88 -4.04 5.19 0.36
N LEU A 89 -5.13 5.51 1.05
CA LEU A 89 -6.32 4.65 1.07
C LEU A 89 -6.94 4.55 -0.33
N ALA A 90 -7.16 5.66 -1.01
CA ALA A 90 -7.72 5.70 -2.36
C ALA A 90 -6.85 4.94 -3.37
N ALA A 91 -5.52 5.04 -3.27
CA ALA A 91 -4.61 4.26 -4.12
C ALA A 91 -4.78 2.76 -3.87
N THR A 92 -4.84 2.34 -2.60
CA THR A 92 -4.96 0.91 -2.26
C THR A 92 -6.32 0.33 -2.66
N GLU A 93 -7.40 1.10 -2.57
CA GLU A 93 -8.72 0.66 -3.04
C GLU A 93 -8.76 0.27 -4.52
N VAL A 94 -7.91 0.90 -5.35
CA VAL A 94 -7.80 0.57 -6.79
C VAL A 94 -7.35 -0.87 -7.00
N LEU A 95 -6.50 -1.42 -6.14
CA LEU A 95 -6.04 -2.82 -6.23
C LEU A 95 -7.20 -3.82 -6.11
N TRP A 96 -8.23 -3.47 -5.36
CA TRP A 96 -9.32 -4.36 -4.99
C TRP A 96 -10.66 -3.98 -5.63
N ALA A 97 -10.64 -3.11 -6.65
CA ALA A 97 -11.81 -2.81 -7.46
C ALA A 97 -12.42 -4.08 -8.08
N ASN A 98 -13.71 -4.07 -8.32
CA ASN A 98 -14.41 -5.20 -8.91
C ASN A 98 -14.19 -5.32 -10.42
N GLU A 99 -13.65 -4.27 -11.05
CA GLU A 99 -13.45 -4.17 -12.49
C GLU A 99 -11.98 -4.40 -12.87
N GLY A 100 -11.76 -4.93 -14.05
CA GLY A 100 -10.44 -5.18 -14.61
C GLY A 100 -9.74 -6.42 -14.02
N THR A 101 -8.66 -6.81 -14.67
CA THR A 101 -7.75 -7.85 -14.19
C THR A 101 -6.89 -7.33 -13.03
N TYR A 102 -6.33 -8.24 -12.25
CA TYR A 102 -5.43 -7.85 -11.16
C TYR A 102 -4.21 -7.08 -11.67
N ASP A 103 -3.67 -7.44 -12.84
CA ASP A 103 -2.53 -6.73 -13.43
C ASP A 103 -2.90 -5.30 -13.87
N GLU A 104 -4.08 -5.09 -14.44
CA GLU A 104 -4.57 -3.74 -14.74
C GLU A 104 -4.73 -2.91 -13.47
N ARG A 105 -5.25 -3.49 -12.39
CA ARG A 105 -5.38 -2.83 -11.10
C ARG A 105 -4.02 -2.51 -10.45
N ARG A 106 -3.01 -3.36 -10.61
CA ARG A 106 -1.63 -3.09 -10.16
C ARG A 106 -1.01 -1.90 -10.90
N VAL A 107 -1.24 -1.79 -12.20
CA VAL A 107 -0.81 -0.63 -13.00
C VAL A 107 -1.54 0.64 -12.54
N ALA A 108 -2.86 0.57 -12.31
CA ALA A 108 -3.63 1.70 -11.83
C ALA A 108 -3.21 2.13 -10.39
N TYR A 109 -2.86 1.17 -9.52
CA TYR A 109 -2.26 1.46 -8.21
C TYR A 109 -0.92 2.17 -8.32
N MET A 110 -0.03 1.71 -9.19
CA MET A 110 1.25 2.37 -9.46
C MET A 110 1.04 3.83 -9.90
N GLN A 111 0.10 4.08 -10.81
CA GLN A 111 -0.24 5.44 -11.27
C GLN A 111 -0.85 6.30 -10.15
N ALA A 112 -1.64 5.70 -9.24
CA ALA A 112 -2.18 6.41 -8.09
C ALA A 112 -1.06 6.80 -7.10
N MET A 113 -0.11 5.90 -6.85
CA MET A 113 1.06 6.17 -6.02
C MET A 113 2.01 7.19 -6.66
N GLU A 114 2.14 7.21 -8.00
CA GLU A 114 2.89 8.24 -8.72
C GLU A 114 2.31 9.64 -8.46
N ARG A 115 0.99 9.78 -8.55
CA ARG A 115 0.31 11.06 -8.24
C ARG A 115 0.51 11.48 -6.79
N LEU A 116 0.43 10.53 -5.87
CA LEU A 116 0.65 10.79 -4.43
C LEU A 116 2.10 11.22 -4.17
N TYR A 117 3.07 10.55 -4.77
CA TYR A 117 4.49 10.94 -4.68
C TYR A 117 4.74 12.32 -5.28
N GLY A 118 4.07 12.68 -6.38
CA GLY A 118 4.15 14.03 -6.96
C GLY A 118 3.61 15.12 -6.02
N GLN A 119 2.66 14.80 -5.14
CA GLN A 119 2.12 15.72 -4.13
C GLN A 119 3.00 15.79 -2.87
N TYR A 120 3.67 14.70 -2.50
CA TYR A 120 4.47 14.57 -1.29
C TYR A 120 5.87 14.01 -1.58
N PRO A 121 6.70 14.73 -2.38
CA PRO A 121 7.98 14.21 -2.89
C PRO A 121 9.04 13.98 -1.79
N ASP A 122 8.90 14.65 -0.66
CA ASP A 122 9.83 14.56 0.48
C ASP A 122 9.32 13.58 1.58
N ASP A 123 8.18 12.93 1.35
CA ASP A 123 7.63 11.95 2.29
C ASP A 123 8.24 10.57 2.02
N HIS A 124 8.99 10.05 2.98
CA HIS A 124 9.72 8.79 2.84
C HIS A 124 8.79 7.58 2.71
N GLU A 125 7.66 7.56 3.42
CA GLU A 125 6.68 6.48 3.29
C GLU A 125 6.03 6.48 1.90
N VAL A 126 5.61 7.66 1.41
CA VAL A 126 5.06 7.78 0.06
C VAL A 126 6.09 7.34 -0.97
N ALA A 127 7.34 7.76 -0.83
CA ALA A 127 8.43 7.41 -1.73
C ALA A 127 8.69 5.90 -1.78
N THR A 128 8.77 5.24 -0.62
CA THR A 128 9.06 3.79 -0.54
C THR A 128 7.89 2.93 -1.04
N PHE A 129 6.64 3.27 -0.72
CA PHE A 129 5.48 2.57 -1.28
C PHE A 129 5.32 2.84 -2.79
N TYR A 130 5.66 4.04 -3.27
CA TYR A 130 5.72 4.30 -4.72
C TYR A 130 6.80 3.44 -5.39
N ALA A 131 8.01 3.38 -4.83
CA ALA A 131 9.08 2.53 -5.36
C ALA A 131 8.64 1.06 -5.45
N LEU A 132 7.98 0.54 -4.41
CA LEU A 132 7.44 -0.83 -4.40
C LEU A 132 6.32 -1.01 -5.45
N SER A 133 5.48 0.00 -5.66
CA SER A 133 4.44 -0.04 -6.70
C SER A 133 5.00 -0.06 -8.12
N LEU A 134 6.15 0.58 -8.36
CA LEU A 134 6.87 0.52 -9.64
C LEU A 134 7.34 -0.91 -9.96
N LEU A 135 7.87 -1.65 -8.97
CA LEU A 135 8.24 -3.06 -9.13
C LEU A 135 7.03 -3.94 -9.47
N SER A 136 5.92 -3.68 -8.78
CA SER A 136 4.65 -4.37 -9.02
C SER A 136 4.10 -4.07 -10.42
N GLY A 137 4.09 -2.81 -10.83
CA GLY A 137 3.63 -2.34 -12.13
C GLY A 137 4.48 -2.85 -13.29
N SER A 138 5.81 -2.87 -13.13
CA SER A 138 6.72 -3.43 -14.13
C SER A 138 6.39 -4.88 -14.44
N ARG A 139 6.16 -5.70 -13.42
CA ARG A 139 5.76 -7.11 -13.59
C ARG A 139 4.40 -7.25 -14.27
N ALA A 140 3.43 -6.42 -13.87
CA ALA A 140 2.08 -6.41 -14.45
C ALA A 140 2.09 -6.02 -15.93
N LEU A 141 2.97 -5.11 -16.32
CA LEU A 141 3.17 -4.69 -17.70
C LEU A 141 4.03 -5.66 -18.52
N GLY A 142 4.73 -6.60 -17.89
CA GLY A 142 5.74 -7.43 -18.56
C GLY A 142 6.89 -6.58 -19.13
N ASP A 143 7.22 -5.46 -18.46
CA ASP A 143 8.23 -4.51 -18.94
C ASP A 143 9.64 -5.14 -18.90
N GLN A 144 10.24 -5.30 -20.07
CA GLN A 144 11.60 -5.82 -20.23
C GLN A 144 12.65 -4.70 -20.26
N SER A 145 12.23 -3.43 -20.21
CA SER A 145 13.14 -2.28 -20.31
C SER A 145 13.92 -1.99 -19.02
N GLN A 146 13.47 -2.57 -17.90
CA GLN A 146 14.01 -2.32 -16.55
C GLN A 146 13.93 -0.85 -16.08
N ARG A 147 13.19 0.01 -16.78
CA ARG A 147 13.12 1.44 -16.42
C ARG A 147 12.41 1.66 -15.10
N LEU A 148 11.33 0.92 -14.84
CA LEU A 148 10.56 1.05 -13.61
C LEU A 148 11.35 0.54 -12.41
N GLU A 149 12.09 -0.57 -12.56
CA GLU A 149 12.96 -1.12 -11.52
C GLU A 149 14.12 -0.17 -11.19
N ILE A 150 14.76 0.42 -12.21
CA ILE A 150 15.83 1.42 -12.02
C ILE A 150 15.27 2.66 -11.29
N SER A 151 14.07 3.11 -11.66
CA SER A 151 13.40 4.23 -11.00
C SER A 151 13.09 3.90 -9.54
N ALA A 152 12.56 2.70 -9.27
CA ALA A 152 12.29 2.22 -7.92
C ALA A 152 13.56 2.22 -7.05
N GLY A 153 14.65 1.63 -7.57
CA GLY A 153 15.95 1.61 -6.88
C GLY A 153 16.51 3.01 -6.63
N SER A 154 16.34 3.93 -7.59
CA SER A 154 16.77 5.32 -7.42
C SER A 154 16.02 6.04 -6.32
N ILE A 155 14.69 5.82 -6.21
CA ILE A 155 13.85 6.41 -5.15
C ILE A 155 14.23 5.83 -3.79
N ALA A 156 14.32 4.50 -3.68
CA ALA A 156 14.72 3.84 -2.44
C ALA A 156 16.10 4.31 -1.96
N MET A 157 17.07 4.43 -2.86
CA MET A 157 18.40 4.94 -2.54
C MET A 157 18.39 6.38 -2.01
N LYS A 158 17.54 7.26 -2.56
CA LYS A 158 17.39 8.63 -2.02
C LYS A 158 16.87 8.62 -0.59
N VAL A 159 15.87 7.79 -0.30
CA VAL A 159 15.36 7.64 1.07
C VAL A 159 16.45 7.10 1.98
N PHE A 160 17.15 6.05 1.58
CA PHE A 160 18.25 5.45 2.36
C PHE A 160 19.36 6.45 2.71
N GLN A 161 19.74 7.34 1.77
CA GLN A 161 20.77 8.36 2.01
C GLN A 161 20.38 9.37 3.09
N VAL A 162 19.09 9.66 3.25
CA VAL A 162 18.58 10.66 4.21
C VAL A 162 18.09 10.01 5.51
N ASN A 163 17.58 8.79 5.41
CA ASN A 163 17.01 8.02 6.51
C ASN A 163 17.36 6.52 6.36
N PRO A 164 18.61 6.14 6.71
CA PRO A 164 19.05 4.75 6.55
C PRO A 164 18.33 3.75 7.45
N ASP A 165 17.64 4.22 8.48
CA ASP A 165 16.87 3.38 9.40
C ASP A 165 15.41 3.19 8.95
N HIS A 166 15.02 3.75 7.80
CA HIS A 166 13.67 3.58 7.26
C HIS A 166 13.47 2.14 6.79
N PRO A 167 12.46 1.41 7.29
CA PRO A 167 12.32 -0.04 7.04
C PRO A 167 12.05 -0.40 5.57
N GLY A 168 11.60 0.56 4.77
CA GLY A 168 11.32 0.37 3.33
C GLY A 168 12.44 0.87 2.40
N ALA A 169 13.60 1.29 2.93
CA ALA A 169 14.68 1.85 2.12
C ALA A 169 15.81 0.87 1.77
N PRO A 170 16.13 -0.16 2.59
CA PRO A 170 17.16 -1.15 2.27
C PRO A 170 16.84 -2.03 1.07
#